data_6182bb37fd499c068e6918e565a032b2
#
_entry.id   6182bb37fd499c068e6918e565a032b2
#
_cell.length_a   1.000
_cell.length_b   1.000
_cell.length_c   1.000
_cell.angle_alpha   90.00
_cell.angle_beta   90.00
_cell.angle_gamma   90.00
#
_symmetry.space_group_name_H-M   'P 1'
#
loop_
_entity.id
_entity.type
_entity.pdbx_description
1 polymer ?
#
loop_
_entity_poly.entity_id
_entity_poly.type
_entity_poly.pdbx_seq_one_letter_code
_entity_poly.pdbx_strand_id
1 'polypeptide(L)'
;MTARALRLTAAVVLAGSGLALGYAAVAAQTNPEPRLIFSIYGGVAKGPDLYGIGHQPLLLVFAPEYDTLALSRQATTAPTVGVNATLYRSSGFGIVAEAAYVGIRIDDDCTMLFEHTDIQRRNYQVCTDIARRVGTVSKVAFTLGGAYRVASRGAISPYVRLQGGVSIQSASLVETVGTYNEVTSGNLVVPVNRVVIADPSDISVHPVFAGVVGVTFALSPGYQLRAEVRDHLMRFQRPAGPAADDGTVVIEGFWGHVPALVFGFDIVLEQKRGRRY
;
A
#
# COMPACT_ATOMS: atom_id res chain seq x y z
N MET A 1 -27.49 13.83 -4.32
CA MET A 1 -27.36 13.38 -2.91
C MET A 1 -25.89 13.16 -2.60
N THR A 2 -25.13 14.20 -2.32
CA THR A 2 -23.68 14.06 -2.09
C THR A 2 -23.16 15.33 -1.40
N ALA A 3 -23.25 15.45 -0.08
CA ALA A 3 -22.61 16.56 0.64
C ALA A 3 -22.35 16.28 2.12
N ARG A 4 -22.19 15.02 2.56
CA ARG A 4 -21.95 14.69 3.98
C ARG A 4 -20.67 13.96 4.33
N ALA A 5 -19.84 13.58 3.37
CA ALA A 5 -18.62 12.78 3.64
C ALA A 5 -17.35 13.60 3.95
N LEU A 6 -17.36 14.92 3.83
CA LEU A 6 -16.13 15.74 3.89
C LEU A 6 -15.85 16.40 5.26
N ARG A 7 -16.62 16.11 6.31
CA ARG A 7 -16.47 16.81 7.61
C ARG A 7 -15.85 16.01 8.74
N LEU A 8 -15.50 14.72 8.55
CA LEU A 8 -14.93 13.91 9.64
C LEU A 8 -13.39 13.82 9.66
N THR A 9 -12.70 14.23 8.63
CA THR A 9 -11.24 14.13 8.55
C THR A 9 -10.47 15.30 9.17
N ALA A 10 -11.11 16.41 9.45
CA ALA A 10 -10.44 17.61 9.99
C ALA A 10 -10.35 17.67 11.53
N ALA A 11 -11.10 16.86 12.25
CA ALA A 11 -11.21 16.95 13.72
C ALA A 11 -10.13 16.19 14.49
N VAL A 12 -9.43 15.24 13.88
CA VAL A 12 -8.41 14.41 14.57
C VAL A 12 -7.04 15.10 14.65
N VAL A 13 -6.75 16.05 13.78
CA VAL A 13 -5.43 16.72 13.74
C VAL A 13 -5.28 17.81 14.81
N LEU A 14 -6.37 18.39 15.32
CA LEU A 14 -6.33 19.53 16.26
C LEU A 14 -6.29 19.13 17.75
N ALA A 15 -6.59 17.90 18.11
CA ALA A 15 -6.56 17.45 19.52
C ALA A 15 -5.14 17.09 20.02
N GLY A 16 -4.15 16.95 19.15
CA GLY A 16 -2.76 16.59 19.49
C GLY A 16 -1.89 17.75 19.95
N SER A 17 -2.29 19.00 19.73
CA SER A 17 -1.42 20.17 19.91
C SER A 17 -1.42 20.73 21.34
N GLY A 18 -2.32 20.29 22.21
CA GLY A 18 -2.51 20.87 23.55
C GLY A 18 -1.67 20.23 24.67
N LEU A 19 -1.11 19.06 24.47
CA LEU A 19 -0.40 18.31 25.54
C LEU A 19 1.13 18.43 25.52
N ALA A 20 1.71 19.13 24.56
CA ALA A 20 3.16 19.21 24.37
C ALA A 20 3.87 20.35 25.17
N LEU A 21 3.14 21.23 25.83
CA LEU A 21 3.73 22.44 26.46
C LEU A 21 4.12 22.28 27.95
N GLY A 22 3.91 21.13 28.57
CA GLY A 22 4.13 20.95 30.01
C GLY A 22 5.45 20.29 30.43
N TYR A 23 6.29 19.78 29.54
CA TYR A 23 7.48 18.99 29.90
C TYR A 23 8.83 19.61 29.49
N ALA A 24 8.90 20.90 29.30
CA ALA A 24 10.12 21.56 28.82
C ALA A 24 11.18 21.93 29.88
N ALA A 25 11.08 21.42 31.10
CA ALA A 25 12.02 21.81 32.15
C ALA A 25 12.50 20.61 32.98
N VAL A 26 13.40 19.81 32.45
CA VAL A 26 14.55 19.20 33.16
C VAL A 26 15.44 18.52 32.09
N ALA A 27 16.12 19.28 31.27
CA ALA A 27 17.22 18.78 30.44
C ALA A 27 18.52 19.09 31.14
N ALA A 28 18.92 18.31 32.13
CA ALA A 28 20.27 18.31 32.61
C ALA A 28 21.20 17.91 31.46
N GLN A 29 22.15 18.76 31.15
CA GLN A 29 23.22 18.63 30.16
C GLN A 29 24.03 17.35 30.37
N THR A 30 23.63 16.27 29.75
CA THR A 30 24.51 15.12 29.54
C THR A 30 24.55 14.91 28.02
N ASN A 31 25.79 14.98 27.43
CA ASN A 31 26.02 14.67 26.03
C ASN A 31 25.33 13.33 25.71
N PRO A 32 24.25 13.32 24.96
CA PRO A 32 23.52 12.09 24.66
C PRO A 32 24.38 11.28 23.69
N GLU A 33 24.68 10.06 24.09
CA GLU A 33 25.40 9.11 23.24
C GLU A 33 24.56 8.74 22.03
N PRO A 34 25.18 8.54 20.86
CA PRO A 34 24.46 8.11 19.68
C PRO A 34 23.83 6.73 19.96
N ARG A 35 22.54 6.59 19.64
CA ARG A 35 21.79 5.35 19.83
C ARG A 35 21.39 4.78 18.49
N LEU A 36 21.72 3.52 18.27
CA LEU A 36 21.27 2.75 17.13
C LEU A 36 20.07 1.90 17.59
N ILE A 37 18.95 2.04 16.87
CA ILE A 37 17.72 1.30 17.17
C ILE A 37 17.39 0.46 15.95
N PHE A 38 17.35 -0.85 16.14
CA PHE A 38 16.80 -1.79 15.17
C PHE A 38 15.37 -2.12 15.50
N SER A 39 14.55 -2.22 14.49
CA SER A 39 13.12 -2.44 14.67
C SER A 39 12.58 -3.45 13.68
N ILE A 40 11.65 -4.28 14.17
CA ILE A 40 10.83 -5.16 13.35
C ILE A 40 9.38 -4.76 13.63
N TYR A 41 8.57 -4.67 12.60
CA TYR A 41 7.17 -4.29 12.75
C TYR A 41 6.27 -5.05 11.79
N GLY A 42 5.00 -5.13 12.14
CA GLY A 42 3.93 -5.67 11.31
C GLY A 42 2.63 -4.95 11.55
N GLY A 43 1.72 -5.03 10.59
CA GLY A 43 0.43 -4.37 10.68
C GLY A 43 -0.40 -4.56 9.43
N VAL A 44 -1.30 -3.61 9.21
CA VAL A 44 -2.20 -3.60 8.06
C VAL A 44 -2.11 -2.28 7.32
N ALA A 45 -2.17 -2.34 6.00
CA ALA A 45 -2.19 -1.19 5.12
C ALA A 45 -3.43 -1.25 4.21
N LYS A 46 -3.99 -0.11 3.86
CA LYS A 46 -5.11 0.01 2.92
C LYS A 46 -4.63 0.71 1.66
N GLY A 47 -4.81 0.08 0.51
CA GLY A 47 -4.49 0.70 -0.78
C GLY A 47 -5.59 1.64 -1.27
N PRO A 48 -5.28 2.43 -2.33
CA PRO A 48 -6.24 3.32 -2.99
C PRO A 48 -7.17 2.55 -3.94
N ASP A 49 -8.23 3.20 -4.39
CA ASP A 49 -8.99 2.75 -5.55
C ASP A 49 -8.11 2.87 -6.79
N LEU A 50 -8.01 1.80 -7.58
CA LEU A 50 -7.06 1.75 -8.69
C LEU A 50 -7.66 2.32 -9.97
N TYR A 51 -8.82 1.79 -10.42
CA TYR A 51 -9.54 2.32 -11.58
C TYR A 51 -11.01 1.91 -11.63
N GLY A 52 -11.78 2.63 -12.45
CA GLY A 52 -13.12 2.28 -12.87
C GLY A 52 -13.31 2.63 -14.34
N ILE A 53 -13.76 1.65 -15.14
CA ILE A 53 -14.10 1.82 -16.55
C ILE A 53 -15.60 1.57 -16.69
N GLY A 54 -16.35 2.65 -16.95
CA GLY A 54 -17.80 2.57 -17.04
C GLY A 54 -18.33 1.82 -18.26
N HIS A 55 -17.56 1.80 -19.37
CA HIS A 55 -17.94 1.17 -20.64
C HIS A 55 -16.71 0.52 -21.27
N GLN A 56 -16.50 -0.76 -21.01
CA GLN A 56 -15.47 -1.58 -21.65
C GLN A 56 -16.13 -2.42 -22.74
N PRO A 57 -15.88 -2.18 -24.03
CA PRO A 57 -16.34 -3.05 -25.11
C PRO A 57 -15.54 -4.36 -25.04
N LEU A 58 -16.23 -5.46 -25.25
CA LEU A 58 -15.64 -6.78 -25.33
C LEU A 58 -16.19 -7.54 -26.54
N LEU A 59 -15.37 -7.76 -27.56
CA LEU A 59 -15.74 -8.42 -28.81
C LEU A 59 -16.30 -9.81 -28.52
N LEU A 60 -17.35 -10.24 -29.20
CA LEU A 60 -17.81 -11.63 -29.15
C LEU A 60 -16.79 -12.56 -29.82
N VAL A 61 -16.66 -13.80 -29.33
CA VAL A 61 -15.65 -14.74 -29.81
C VAL A 61 -15.91 -15.15 -31.28
N PHE A 62 -17.18 -15.16 -31.71
CA PHE A 62 -17.60 -15.67 -33.02
C PHE A 62 -18.44 -14.70 -33.85
N ALA A 63 -18.58 -13.46 -33.43
CA ALA A 63 -19.33 -12.45 -34.15
C ALA A 63 -18.63 -11.08 -34.03
N PRO A 64 -18.74 -10.21 -35.03
CA PRO A 64 -18.17 -8.85 -34.99
C PRO A 64 -19.05 -7.89 -34.18
N GLU A 65 -19.55 -8.33 -33.06
CA GLU A 65 -20.45 -7.58 -32.15
C GLU A 65 -19.77 -7.43 -30.79
N TYR A 66 -20.18 -6.43 -30.00
CA TYR A 66 -19.57 -6.10 -28.73
C TYR A 66 -20.56 -6.16 -27.60
N ASP A 67 -20.22 -6.88 -26.57
CA ASP A 67 -20.82 -6.70 -25.25
C ASP A 67 -20.18 -5.50 -24.56
N THR A 68 -20.87 -4.93 -23.59
CA THR A 68 -20.36 -3.79 -22.83
C THR A 68 -20.33 -4.14 -21.34
N LEU A 69 -19.16 -3.98 -20.75
CA LEU A 69 -18.92 -4.25 -19.33
C LEU A 69 -18.63 -2.94 -18.59
N ALA A 70 -18.98 -2.88 -17.32
CA ALA A 70 -18.39 -1.93 -16.37
C ALA A 70 -17.39 -2.68 -15.50
N LEU A 71 -16.18 -2.18 -15.41
CA LEU A 71 -15.08 -2.77 -14.65
C LEU A 71 -14.64 -1.82 -13.54
N SER A 72 -14.38 -2.32 -12.35
CA SER A 72 -13.69 -1.56 -11.32
C SER A 72 -12.70 -2.44 -10.55
N ARG A 73 -11.63 -1.83 -10.08
CA ARG A 73 -10.58 -2.49 -9.29
C ARG A 73 -10.20 -1.62 -8.11
N GLN A 74 -10.24 -2.21 -6.93
CA GLN A 74 -9.93 -1.54 -5.67
C GLN A 74 -8.81 -2.29 -4.95
N ALA A 75 -7.91 -1.54 -4.33
CA ALA A 75 -6.95 -2.11 -3.41
C ALA A 75 -7.53 -2.08 -1.99
N THR A 76 -7.69 -3.25 -1.39
CA THR A 76 -8.26 -3.43 -0.06
C THR A 76 -7.17 -3.63 0.99
N THR A 77 -7.59 -3.84 2.22
CA THR A 77 -6.67 -4.00 3.35
C THR A 77 -5.84 -5.28 3.22
N ALA A 78 -4.52 -5.14 3.37
CA ALA A 78 -3.56 -6.23 3.30
C ALA A 78 -2.48 -6.10 4.38
N PRO A 79 -1.75 -7.19 4.69
CA PRO A 79 -0.67 -7.14 5.67
C PRO A 79 0.52 -6.31 5.18
N THR A 80 1.19 -5.64 6.11
CA THR A 80 2.48 -4.98 5.90
C THR A 80 3.44 -5.42 6.99
N VAL A 81 4.70 -5.64 6.60
CA VAL A 81 5.78 -5.98 7.54
C VAL A 81 7.05 -5.26 7.12
N GLY A 82 7.94 -4.99 8.05
CA GLY A 82 9.20 -4.37 7.71
C GLY A 82 10.21 -4.35 8.84
N VAL A 83 11.40 -3.91 8.46
CA VAL A 83 12.52 -3.71 9.35
C VAL A 83 13.11 -2.33 9.12
N ASN A 84 13.56 -1.68 10.16
CA ASN A 84 14.32 -0.44 10.04
C ASN A 84 15.46 -0.33 11.04
N ALA A 85 16.43 0.49 10.68
CA ALA A 85 17.51 0.91 11.55
C ALA A 85 17.49 2.43 11.65
N THR A 86 17.47 2.95 12.87
CA THR A 86 17.47 4.39 13.14
C THR A 86 18.67 4.76 14.00
N LEU A 87 19.50 5.66 13.52
CA LEU A 87 20.63 6.22 14.24
C LEU A 87 20.27 7.60 14.76
N TYR A 88 20.06 7.73 16.05
CA TYR A 88 19.83 9.03 16.73
C TYR A 88 21.14 9.64 17.19
N ARG A 89 21.33 10.92 16.89
CA ARG A 89 22.34 11.79 17.48
C ARG A 89 21.78 12.49 18.73
N SER A 90 22.61 13.29 19.35
CA SER A 90 22.37 13.98 20.64
C SER A 90 21.07 14.80 20.78
N SER A 91 20.49 15.28 19.71
CA SER A 91 19.40 16.27 19.68
C SER A 91 18.00 15.69 19.46
N GLY A 92 17.82 14.37 19.56
CA GLY A 92 16.55 13.74 19.21
C GLY A 92 16.36 13.56 17.69
N PHE A 93 17.23 14.11 16.86
CA PHE A 93 17.26 13.86 15.42
C PHE A 93 18.04 12.59 15.10
N GLY A 94 17.53 11.84 14.13
CA GLY A 94 18.14 10.61 13.65
C GLY A 94 17.98 10.47 12.15
N ILE A 95 18.80 9.56 11.61
CA ILE A 95 18.66 9.07 10.24
C ILE A 95 18.07 7.68 10.31
N VAL A 96 17.11 7.37 9.47
CA VAL A 96 16.43 6.09 9.40
C VAL A 96 16.58 5.48 8.02
N ALA A 97 16.92 4.20 7.96
CA ALA A 97 16.85 3.35 6.78
C ALA A 97 15.82 2.24 7.03
N GLU A 98 14.98 1.97 6.04
CA GLU A 98 13.88 1.03 6.19
C GLU A 98 13.72 0.16 4.94
N ALA A 99 13.38 -1.12 5.15
CA ALA A 99 12.88 -2.04 4.14
C ALA A 99 11.50 -2.53 4.58
N ALA A 100 10.49 -2.31 3.74
CA ALA A 100 9.09 -2.61 4.02
C ALA A 100 8.48 -3.45 2.91
N TYR A 101 7.79 -4.51 3.27
CA TYR A 101 6.85 -5.24 2.42
C TYR A 101 5.46 -4.66 2.64
N VAL A 102 4.83 -4.22 1.57
CA VAL A 102 3.46 -3.70 1.57
C VAL A 102 2.62 -4.61 0.68
N GLY A 103 1.80 -5.44 1.29
CA GLY A 103 0.80 -6.23 0.57
C GLY A 103 -0.28 -5.31 -0.01
N ILE A 104 -0.79 -5.67 -1.18
CA ILE A 104 -1.92 -5.02 -1.84
C ILE A 104 -2.89 -6.13 -2.23
N ARG A 105 -4.00 -6.23 -1.53
CA ARG A 105 -5.08 -7.12 -1.92
C ARG A 105 -5.95 -6.38 -2.93
N ILE A 106 -6.24 -7.05 -4.03
CA ILE A 106 -7.02 -6.51 -5.14
C ILE A 106 -8.38 -7.20 -5.11
N ASP A 107 -9.45 -6.40 -5.09
CA ASP A 107 -10.80 -6.86 -5.31
C ASP A 107 -11.29 -6.26 -6.64
N ASP A 108 -11.66 -7.13 -7.56
CA ASP A 108 -12.19 -6.76 -8.87
C ASP A 108 -13.72 -6.83 -8.85
N ASP A 109 -14.35 -5.92 -9.57
CA ASP A 109 -15.78 -5.97 -9.83
C ASP A 109 -16.05 -5.82 -11.33
N CYS A 110 -17.05 -6.55 -11.81
CA CYS A 110 -17.49 -6.51 -13.20
C CYS A 110 -19.00 -6.62 -13.27
N THR A 111 -19.61 -5.70 -14.01
CA THR A 111 -21.05 -5.70 -14.28
C THR A 111 -21.30 -5.69 -15.79
N MET A 112 -22.12 -6.61 -16.27
CA MET A 112 -22.58 -6.63 -17.66
C MET A 112 -23.62 -5.51 -17.85
N LEU A 113 -23.33 -4.55 -18.72
CA LEU A 113 -24.25 -3.44 -19.05
C LEU A 113 -25.10 -3.77 -20.27
N PHE A 114 -24.50 -4.41 -21.27
CA PHE A 114 -25.18 -4.82 -22.50
C PHE A 114 -24.63 -6.17 -22.94
N GLU A 115 -25.53 -7.13 -23.25
CA GLU A 115 -25.19 -8.48 -23.64
C GLU A 115 -25.91 -8.80 -24.98
N HIS A 116 -25.15 -9.16 -26.00
CA HIS A 116 -25.66 -9.76 -27.22
C HIS A 116 -25.98 -11.26 -27.02
N THR A 117 -26.71 -11.81 -27.98
CA THR A 117 -27.10 -13.23 -27.92
C THR A 117 -25.88 -14.12 -28.21
N ASP A 118 -25.19 -14.56 -27.19
CA ASP A 118 -24.22 -15.67 -27.22
C ASP A 118 -24.80 -16.88 -26.49
N ILE A 119 -25.02 -18.00 -27.19
CA ILE A 119 -25.58 -19.25 -26.61
C ILE A 119 -24.76 -19.72 -25.41
N GLN A 120 -23.43 -19.55 -25.45
CA GLN A 120 -22.54 -19.97 -24.37
C GLN A 120 -22.30 -18.86 -23.33
N ARG A 121 -22.80 -17.64 -23.58
CA ARG A 121 -22.65 -16.48 -22.68
C ARG A 121 -21.20 -16.28 -22.21
N ARG A 122 -20.24 -16.39 -23.11
CA ARG A 122 -18.80 -16.39 -22.78
C ARG A 122 -18.38 -15.11 -22.07
N ASN A 123 -18.78 -13.96 -22.60
CA ASN A 123 -18.42 -12.66 -22.02
C ASN A 123 -19.08 -12.46 -20.65
N TYR A 124 -20.28 -12.98 -20.44
CA TYR A 124 -20.90 -12.99 -19.12
C TYR A 124 -20.11 -13.85 -18.13
N GLN A 125 -19.62 -15.01 -18.57
CA GLN A 125 -18.76 -15.88 -17.73
C GLN A 125 -17.45 -15.18 -17.38
N VAL A 126 -16.80 -14.52 -18.35
CA VAL A 126 -15.59 -13.71 -18.14
C VAL A 126 -15.84 -12.61 -17.09
N CYS A 127 -16.93 -11.85 -17.21
CA CYS A 127 -17.30 -10.80 -16.26
C CYS A 127 -17.57 -11.38 -14.85
N THR A 128 -18.31 -12.49 -14.78
CA THR A 128 -18.58 -13.16 -13.50
C THR A 128 -17.31 -13.70 -12.84
N ASP A 129 -16.37 -14.23 -13.63
CA ASP A 129 -15.10 -14.70 -13.13
C ASP A 129 -14.22 -13.55 -12.60
N ILE A 130 -14.15 -12.43 -13.33
CA ILE A 130 -13.47 -11.22 -12.89
C ILE A 130 -14.03 -10.73 -11.56
N ALA A 131 -15.37 -10.62 -11.43
CA ALA A 131 -16.02 -10.14 -10.20
C ALA A 131 -15.79 -11.04 -8.98
N ARG A 132 -15.35 -12.28 -9.18
CA ARG A 132 -15.02 -13.23 -8.09
C ARG A 132 -13.54 -13.32 -7.78
N ARG A 133 -12.69 -12.70 -8.60
CA ARG A 133 -11.25 -12.80 -8.41
C ARG A 133 -10.78 -11.91 -7.28
N VAL A 134 -10.01 -12.50 -6.41
CA VAL A 134 -9.24 -11.79 -5.40
C VAL A 134 -7.77 -12.01 -5.72
N GLY A 135 -7.09 -10.94 -6.09
CA GLY A 135 -5.66 -10.96 -6.37
C GLY A 135 -4.85 -10.43 -5.19
N THR A 136 -3.57 -10.75 -5.17
CA THR A 136 -2.60 -10.14 -4.25
C THR A 136 -1.37 -9.73 -5.02
N VAL A 137 -1.01 -8.47 -4.88
CA VAL A 137 0.25 -7.91 -5.39
C VAL A 137 1.03 -7.38 -4.21
N SER A 138 2.34 -7.37 -4.31
CA SER A 138 3.18 -6.81 -3.27
C SER A 138 4.10 -5.73 -3.82
N LYS A 139 4.39 -4.76 -2.96
CA LYS A 139 5.46 -3.78 -3.17
C LYS A 139 6.49 -3.93 -2.07
N VAL A 140 7.76 -3.98 -2.45
CA VAL A 140 8.88 -3.90 -1.51
C VAL A 140 9.46 -2.49 -1.61
N ALA A 141 9.42 -1.75 -0.51
CA ALA A 141 9.90 -0.37 -0.45
C ALA A 141 11.22 -0.31 0.32
N PHE A 142 12.19 0.41 -0.23
CA PHE A 142 13.45 0.77 0.42
C PHE A 142 13.49 2.27 0.57
N THR A 143 13.52 2.75 1.81
CA THR A 143 13.44 4.19 2.11
C THR A 143 14.56 4.63 3.04
N LEU A 144 14.97 5.88 2.87
CA LEU A 144 15.93 6.58 3.72
C LEU A 144 15.34 7.93 4.11
N GLY A 145 15.57 8.39 5.34
CA GLY A 145 15.03 9.66 5.75
C GLY A 145 15.48 10.15 7.12
N GLY A 146 14.74 11.14 7.61
CA GLY A 146 14.94 11.74 8.92
C GLY A 146 13.91 11.28 9.93
N ALA A 147 14.33 11.18 11.19
CA ALA A 147 13.49 10.89 12.33
C ALA A 147 13.71 11.99 13.40
N TYR A 148 12.63 12.39 14.05
CA TYR A 148 12.69 13.26 15.21
C TYR A 148 11.90 12.66 16.37
N ARG A 149 12.55 12.55 17.51
CA ARG A 149 11.99 11.93 18.72
C ARG A 149 11.93 12.94 19.86
N VAL A 150 10.75 13.13 20.42
CA VAL A 150 10.53 13.96 21.59
C VAL A 150 10.72 13.11 22.84
N ALA A 151 11.34 13.67 23.88
CA ALA A 151 11.50 12.99 25.18
C ALA A 151 12.17 11.60 25.09
N SER A 152 13.31 11.50 24.42
CA SER A 152 14.02 10.24 24.12
C SER A 152 14.40 9.37 25.34
N ARG A 153 14.26 9.87 26.56
CA ARG A 153 14.53 9.18 27.83
C ARG A 153 13.27 8.86 28.66
N GLY A 154 12.09 9.27 28.19
CA GLY A 154 10.82 9.00 28.86
C GLY A 154 10.39 7.54 28.66
N ALA A 155 9.55 7.04 29.54
CA ALA A 155 8.88 5.74 29.37
C ALA A 155 8.03 5.72 28.09
N ILE A 156 7.51 6.89 27.69
CA ILE A 156 6.73 7.10 26.48
C ILE A 156 7.45 8.17 25.66
N SER A 157 7.75 7.88 24.40
CA SER A 157 8.48 8.79 23.53
C SER A 157 7.79 8.91 22.16
N PRO A 158 7.06 10.01 21.92
CA PRO A 158 6.52 10.33 20.61
C PRO A 158 7.63 10.63 19.60
N TYR A 159 7.38 10.30 18.32
CA TYR A 159 8.31 10.60 17.24
C TYR A 159 7.59 10.78 15.91
N VAL A 160 8.28 11.42 14.99
CA VAL A 160 7.88 11.57 13.60
C VAL A 160 9.02 11.14 12.69
N ARG A 161 8.69 10.62 11.50
CA ARG A 161 9.67 10.27 10.46
C ARG A 161 9.17 10.73 9.10
N LEU A 162 10.09 11.20 8.26
CA LEU A 162 9.87 11.48 6.85
C LEU A 162 10.94 10.76 6.05
N GLN A 163 10.51 9.98 5.08
CA GLN A 163 11.38 9.10 4.32
C GLN A 163 11.05 9.20 2.83
N GLY A 164 12.06 8.98 1.99
CA GLY A 164 11.91 8.86 0.55
C GLY A 164 12.75 7.72 0.03
N GLY A 165 12.36 7.13 -1.08
CA GLY A 165 13.07 5.99 -1.63
C GLY A 165 12.44 5.41 -2.88
N VAL A 166 12.59 4.13 -3.06
CA VAL A 166 12.08 3.37 -4.20
C VAL A 166 11.24 2.18 -3.74
N SER A 167 10.22 1.85 -4.51
CA SER A 167 9.43 0.65 -4.34
C SER A 167 9.50 -0.21 -5.59
N ILE A 168 9.63 -1.52 -5.41
CA ILE A 168 9.62 -2.54 -6.47
C ILE A 168 8.28 -3.26 -6.37
N GLN A 169 7.56 -3.30 -7.47
CA GLN A 169 6.26 -3.97 -7.58
C GLN A 169 6.44 -5.36 -8.20
N SER A 170 5.76 -6.38 -7.63
CA SER A 170 5.96 -7.79 -8.02
C SER A 170 5.16 -8.24 -9.24
N ALA A 171 4.07 -7.53 -9.58
CA ALA A 171 3.19 -7.87 -10.71
C ALA A 171 2.38 -6.65 -11.15
N SER A 172 1.81 -6.71 -12.35
CA SER A 172 0.91 -5.67 -12.84
C SER A 172 -0.31 -5.47 -11.93
N LEU A 173 -0.70 -4.22 -11.75
CA LEU A 173 -1.94 -3.82 -11.07
C LEU A 173 -3.08 -3.53 -12.06
N VAL A 174 -2.78 -3.53 -13.36
CA VAL A 174 -3.71 -3.15 -14.43
C VAL A 174 -4.27 -4.37 -15.14
N GLU A 175 -3.45 -5.40 -15.35
CA GLU A 175 -3.85 -6.59 -16.10
C GLU A 175 -5.12 -7.21 -15.53
N THR A 176 -6.12 -7.41 -16.41
CA THR A 176 -7.42 -8.00 -16.06
C THR A 176 -7.73 -9.14 -16.99
N VAL A 177 -7.83 -10.33 -16.42
CA VAL A 177 -8.09 -11.58 -17.13
C VAL A 177 -9.32 -12.24 -16.53
N GLY A 178 -10.24 -12.69 -17.36
CA GLY A 178 -11.37 -13.53 -16.95
C GLY A 178 -11.32 -14.89 -17.66
N THR A 179 -12.03 -15.86 -17.14
CA THR A 179 -12.11 -17.22 -17.68
C THR A 179 -13.54 -17.53 -18.11
N TYR A 180 -13.70 -18.16 -19.25
CA TYR A 180 -14.95 -18.78 -19.67
C TYR A 180 -14.75 -20.24 -20.02
N ASN A 181 -15.83 -21.02 -19.98
CA ASN A 181 -15.83 -22.43 -20.38
C ASN A 181 -16.28 -22.56 -21.83
N GLU A 182 -15.44 -23.17 -22.66
CA GLU A 182 -15.79 -23.51 -24.03
C GLU A 182 -16.20 -24.96 -24.13
N VAL A 183 -17.38 -25.20 -24.73
CA VAL A 183 -17.88 -26.56 -24.99
C VAL A 183 -17.47 -26.96 -26.42
N THR A 184 -16.55 -27.90 -26.52
CA THR A 184 -16.07 -28.42 -27.80
C THR A 184 -17.05 -29.43 -28.39
N SER A 185 -16.90 -29.79 -29.66
CA SER A 185 -17.75 -30.73 -30.41
C SER A 185 -17.86 -32.13 -29.80
N GLY A 186 -17.06 -32.47 -28.79
CA GLY A 186 -17.11 -33.70 -28.02
C GLY A 186 -17.76 -33.55 -26.63
N ASN A 187 -18.52 -32.49 -26.36
CA ASN A 187 -19.04 -32.12 -25.03
C ASN A 187 -17.96 -31.97 -23.94
N LEU A 188 -16.70 -31.82 -24.35
CA LEU A 188 -15.62 -31.52 -23.42
C LEU A 188 -15.65 -30.01 -23.07
N VAL A 189 -15.72 -29.73 -21.79
CA VAL A 189 -15.64 -28.34 -21.27
C VAL A 189 -14.19 -27.98 -21.01
N VAL A 190 -13.70 -26.93 -21.68
CA VAL A 190 -12.32 -26.44 -21.54
C VAL A 190 -12.34 -25.00 -21.04
N PRO A 191 -11.67 -24.69 -19.91
CA PRO A 191 -11.53 -23.32 -19.45
C PRO A 191 -10.57 -22.55 -20.38
N VAL A 192 -11.00 -21.38 -20.84
CA VAL A 192 -10.24 -20.48 -21.70
C VAL A 192 -10.05 -19.14 -20.99
N ASN A 193 -8.81 -18.71 -20.84
CA ASN A 193 -8.49 -17.40 -20.31
C ASN A 193 -8.65 -16.33 -21.39
N ARG A 194 -9.30 -15.24 -21.03
CA ARG A 194 -9.46 -14.07 -21.89
C ARG A 194 -8.89 -12.83 -21.21
N VAL A 195 -7.94 -12.21 -21.85
CA VAL A 195 -7.39 -10.93 -21.42
C VAL A 195 -8.37 -9.83 -21.82
N VAL A 196 -8.84 -9.07 -20.85
CA VAL A 196 -9.72 -7.91 -21.05
C VAL A 196 -8.90 -6.62 -21.06
N ILE A 197 -7.92 -6.53 -20.19
CA ILE A 197 -6.93 -5.45 -20.15
C ILE A 197 -5.55 -6.10 -20.06
N ALA A 198 -4.70 -5.82 -21.03
CA ALA A 198 -3.32 -6.30 -21.06
C ALA A 198 -2.36 -5.25 -20.49
N ASP A 199 -1.45 -5.69 -19.65
CA ASP A 199 -0.32 -4.88 -19.22
C ASP A 199 0.97 -5.68 -19.42
N PRO A 200 1.84 -5.32 -20.36
CA PRO A 200 3.08 -6.02 -20.62
C PRO A 200 4.16 -5.76 -19.55
N SER A 201 3.89 -4.95 -18.53
CA SER A 201 4.87 -4.60 -17.50
C SER A 201 4.92 -5.63 -16.37
N ASP A 202 5.99 -6.43 -16.30
CA ASP A 202 6.15 -7.45 -15.26
C ASP A 202 6.66 -6.88 -13.94
N ILE A 203 7.75 -6.12 -13.96
CA ILE A 203 8.38 -5.55 -12.76
C ILE A 203 8.57 -4.06 -12.98
N SER A 204 8.10 -3.27 -12.03
CA SER A 204 8.25 -1.83 -12.10
C SER A 204 8.87 -1.26 -10.82
N VAL A 205 9.78 -0.29 -11.01
CA VAL A 205 10.42 0.45 -9.92
C VAL A 205 9.86 1.87 -9.91
N HIS A 206 9.32 2.27 -8.77
CA HIS A 206 8.69 3.58 -8.62
C HIS A 206 9.21 4.31 -7.38
N PRO A 207 9.24 5.64 -7.40
CA PRO A 207 9.53 6.42 -6.22
C PRO A 207 8.43 6.24 -5.16
N VAL A 208 8.84 6.32 -3.88
CA VAL A 208 7.96 6.26 -2.71
C VAL A 208 8.38 7.29 -1.69
N PHE A 209 7.39 7.90 -1.04
CA PHE A 209 7.58 8.75 0.13
C PHE A 209 6.78 8.17 1.29
N ALA A 210 7.27 8.32 2.51
CA ALA A 210 6.57 7.85 3.70
C ALA A 210 6.60 8.91 4.80
N GLY A 211 5.44 9.20 5.35
CA GLY A 211 5.23 9.96 6.56
C GLY A 211 4.82 9.03 7.69
N VAL A 212 5.44 9.17 8.86
CA VAL A 212 5.17 8.30 10.03
C VAL A 212 5.02 9.16 11.27
N VAL A 213 3.98 8.89 12.04
CA VAL A 213 3.80 9.39 13.39
C VAL A 213 3.64 8.20 14.31
N GLY A 214 4.41 8.16 15.40
CA GLY A 214 4.39 7.02 16.29
C GLY A 214 4.76 7.35 17.73
N VAL A 215 4.60 6.35 18.56
CA VAL A 215 4.97 6.38 19.95
C VAL A 215 5.71 5.11 20.31
N THR A 216 6.78 5.23 21.10
CA THR A 216 7.47 4.09 21.69
C THR A 216 7.24 4.02 23.18
N PHE A 217 7.12 2.79 23.70
CA PHE A 217 6.94 2.46 25.11
C PHE A 217 8.16 1.65 25.57
N ALA A 218 8.93 2.19 26.51
CA ALA A 218 10.07 1.48 27.08
C ALA A 218 9.57 0.30 27.94
N LEU A 219 10.01 -0.93 27.58
CA LEU A 219 9.74 -2.14 28.36
C LEU A 219 10.87 -2.39 29.37
N SER A 220 12.10 -2.25 28.92
CA SER A 220 13.29 -2.46 29.72
C SER A 220 14.49 -1.73 29.09
N PRO A 221 15.64 -1.62 29.77
CA PRO A 221 16.84 -1.13 29.13
C PRO A 221 17.16 -1.95 27.88
N GLY A 222 17.12 -1.32 26.71
CA GLY A 222 17.42 -1.96 25.42
C GLY A 222 16.20 -2.47 24.64
N TYR A 223 14.98 -2.46 25.18
CA TYR A 223 13.80 -2.96 24.49
C TYR A 223 12.61 -1.99 24.59
N GLN A 224 11.92 -1.78 23.47
CA GLN A 224 10.75 -0.90 23.39
C GLN A 224 9.67 -1.53 22.50
N LEU A 225 8.41 -1.28 22.83
CA LEU A 225 7.29 -1.47 21.91
C LEU A 225 7.03 -0.16 21.17
N ARG A 226 6.50 -0.27 19.95
CA ARG A 226 6.06 0.90 19.20
C ARG A 226 4.67 0.68 18.61
N ALA A 227 3.95 1.78 18.47
CA ALA A 227 2.74 1.88 17.66
C ALA A 227 2.88 3.05 16.70
N GLU A 228 2.52 2.86 15.44
CA GLU A 228 2.68 3.86 14.38
C GLU A 228 1.46 3.93 13.48
N VAL A 229 1.14 5.14 13.09
CA VAL A 229 0.33 5.44 11.92
C VAL A 229 1.28 5.91 10.83
N ARG A 230 1.16 5.32 9.64
CA ARG A 230 2.01 5.61 8.49
C ARG A 230 1.15 5.96 7.30
N ASP A 231 1.68 6.79 6.44
CA ASP A 231 1.14 7.00 5.11
C ASP A 231 2.28 6.89 4.08
N HIS A 232 2.13 5.92 3.16
CA HIS A 232 3.05 5.78 2.05
C HIS A 232 2.40 6.41 0.82
N LEU A 233 3.03 7.45 0.29
CA LEU A 233 2.67 8.01 -1.00
C LEU A 233 3.45 7.25 -2.07
N MET A 234 2.74 6.36 -2.79
CA MET A 234 3.31 5.47 -3.79
C MET A 234 2.75 5.76 -5.17
N ARG A 235 3.55 5.51 -6.21
CA ARG A 235 3.08 5.58 -7.59
C ARG A 235 2.39 4.28 -7.98
N PHE A 236 1.19 4.39 -8.52
CA PHE A 236 0.36 3.33 -9.07
C PHE A 236 0.13 3.56 -10.56
N GLN A 237 -0.33 2.51 -11.23
CA GLN A 237 -0.72 2.53 -12.63
C GLN A 237 -2.20 2.24 -12.76
N ARG A 238 -2.85 2.87 -13.75
CA ARG A 238 -4.26 2.65 -14.09
C ARG A 238 -4.46 2.78 -15.59
N PRO A 239 -5.48 2.11 -16.18
CA PRO A 239 -5.87 2.36 -17.55
C PRO A 239 -6.47 3.77 -17.67
N ALA A 240 -6.11 4.49 -18.74
CA ALA A 240 -6.64 5.82 -19.04
C ALA A 240 -8.06 5.79 -19.62
N GLY A 241 -8.55 4.61 -20.01
CA GLY A 241 -9.86 4.41 -20.64
C GLY A 241 -10.12 2.94 -20.96
N PRO A 242 -11.14 2.65 -21.77
CA PRO A 242 -11.41 1.29 -22.22
C PRO A 242 -10.25 0.73 -23.06
N ALA A 243 -10.03 -0.57 -22.93
CA ALA A 243 -9.06 -1.29 -23.73
C ALA A 243 -9.61 -1.53 -25.17
N ALA A 244 -8.70 -1.65 -26.12
CA ALA A 244 -8.99 -2.08 -27.48
C ALA A 244 -9.31 -3.59 -27.54
N ASP A 245 -9.68 -4.10 -28.71
CA ASP A 245 -10.10 -5.51 -28.90
C ASP A 245 -9.01 -6.54 -28.54
N ASP A 246 -7.76 -6.16 -28.68
CA ASP A 246 -6.58 -6.95 -28.30
C ASP A 246 -6.19 -6.81 -26.82
N GLY A 247 -6.99 -6.07 -26.04
CA GLY A 247 -6.74 -5.77 -24.62
C GLY A 247 -5.76 -4.63 -24.40
N THR A 248 -5.17 -4.03 -25.44
CA THR A 248 -4.23 -2.93 -25.27
C THR A 248 -4.91 -1.68 -24.74
N VAL A 249 -4.23 -0.97 -23.84
CA VAL A 249 -4.74 0.25 -23.21
C VAL A 249 -3.60 1.22 -22.94
N VAL A 250 -3.90 2.52 -22.94
CA VAL A 250 -2.97 3.54 -22.48
C VAL A 250 -2.90 3.49 -20.96
N ILE A 251 -1.70 3.31 -20.40
CA ILE A 251 -1.48 3.22 -18.98
C ILE A 251 -0.98 4.56 -18.45
N GLU A 252 -1.64 5.07 -17.43
CA GLU A 252 -1.28 6.30 -16.73
C GLU A 252 -0.79 6.02 -15.31
N GLY A 253 0.22 6.77 -14.87
CA GLY A 253 0.69 6.71 -13.48
C GLY A 253 -0.01 7.76 -12.62
N PHE A 254 -0.43 7.38 -11.42
CA PHE A 254 -0.95 8.30 -10.42
C PHE A 254 -0.30 8.07 -9.04
N TRP A 255 -0.40 9.07 -8.17
CA TRP A 255 0.05 8.96 -6.78
C TRP A 255 -1.12 8.55 -5.90
N GLY A 256 -0.94 7.47 -5.14
CA GLY A 256 -1.94 6.97 -4.20
C GLY A 256 -1.41 6.93 -2.77
N HIS A 257 -2.28 7.24 -1.82
CA HIS A 257 -2.04 7.12 -0.39
C HIS A 257 -2.28 5.69 0.07
N VAL A 258 -1.35 5.16 0.85
CA VAL A 258 -1.44 3.82 1.46
C VAL A 258 -1.26 3.97 2.97
N PRO A 259 -2.32 4.39 3.67
CA PRO A 259 -2.31 4.48 5.12
C PRO A 259 -2.16 3.09 5.75
N ALA A 260 -1.35 3.02 6.81
CA ALA A 260 -1.10 1.79 7.54
C ALA A 260 -1.07 2.03 9.04
N LEU A 261 -1.56 1.04 9.78
CA LEU A 261 -1.41 0.94 11.24
C LEU A 261 -0.47 -0.21 11.53
N VAL A 262 0.62 0.05 12.23
CA VAL A 262 1.64 -0.96 12.52
C VAL A 262 2.05 -0.94 13.99
N PHE A 263 2.42 -2.12 14.46
CA PHE A 263 3.02 -2.35 15.77
C PHE A 263 4.39 -2.97 15.59
N GLY A 264 5.33 -2.63 16.45
CA GLY A 264 6.69 -3.08 16.31
C GLY A 264 7.40 -3.27 17.64
N PHE A 265 8.54 -3.91 17.51
CA PHE A 265 9.47 -4.15 18.59
C PHE A 265 10.83 -3.56 18.23
N ASP A 266 11.40 -2.81 19.16
CA ASP A 266 12.66 -2.10 18.99
C ASP A 266 13.73 -2.68 19.90
N ILE A 267 14.91 -2.88 19.35
CA ILE A 267 16.14 -3.23 20.07
C ILE A 267 17.05 -1.99 20.05
N VAL A 268 17.31 -1.44 21.21
CA VAL A 268 18.14 -0.24 21.39
C VAL A 268 19.56 -0.67 21.71
N LEU A 269 20.47 -0.39 20.82
CA LEU A 269 21.91 -0.62 21.03
C LEU A 269 22.54 0.68 21.54
N GLU A 270 22.91 0.69 22.81
CA GLU A 270 23.66 1.78 23.42
C GLU A 270 25.16 1.45 23.35
N GLN A 271 25.97 2.39 22.90
CA GLN A 271 27.40 2.25 22.96
C GLN A 271 27.85 2.41 24.42
N LYS A 272 28.19 1.29 25.08
CA LYS A 272 28.80 1.35 26.42
C LYS A 272 30.15 2.04 26.27
N ARG A 273 30.34 3.18 26.88
CA ARG A 273 31.67 3.75 27.10
C ARG A 273 32.48 2.72 27.86
N GLY A 274 33.49 2.15 27.23
CA GLY A 274 34.44 1.23 27.89
C GLY A 274 34.99 1.96 29.14
N ARG A 275 34.82 1.37 30.30
CA ARG A 275 35.61 1.80 31.48
C ARG A 275 37.04 1.68 31.07
N ARG A 276 37.73 2.81 30.91
CA ARG A 276 39.22 2.80 30.93
C ARG A 276 39.61 2.44 32.36
N TYR A 277 40.10 1.25 32.53
CA TYR A 277 40.84 0.86 33.73
C TYR A 277 42.21 1.53 33.70
#